data_23ed7cb9133ffe955cda064a9bdf0cc2
#
_entry.id   23ed7cb9133ffe955cda064a9bdf0cc2
#
_cell.length_a   1.000
_cell.length_b   1.000
_cell.length_c   1.000
_cell.angle_alpha   90.00
_cell.angle_beta   90.00
_cell.angle_gamma   90.00
#
_symmetry.space_group_name_H-M   'P 1'
#
loop_
_entity.id
_entity.type
_entity.pdbx_description
1 polymer ?
#
loop_
_entity_poly.entity_id
_entity_poly.type
_entity_poly.pdbx_seq_one_letter_code
_entity_poly.pdbx_strand_id
1 'polypeptide(L)'
;MITVTVDRPIGSSHPDYPSLVYPVNYGYIEGVLTPGGEEQDAYIIGVDIPVDKFTGRKIAIIHRKDDVGDKWVVAPENMTFTKEE
;
A
#
# COMPACT_ATOMS: atom_id res chain seq x y z
N MET A 1 -10.13 -7.51 8.64
CA MET A 1 -8.75 -6.97 8.70
C MET A 1 -7.93 -7.47 7.55
N ILE A 2 -7.02 -6.64 7.07
CA ILE A 2 -6.22 -6.93 5.90
C ILE A 2 -4.76 -6.89 6.32
N THR A 3 -3.99 -7.91 5.95
CA THR A 3 -2.56 -7.96 6.21
C THR A 3 -1.80 -7.67 4.91
N VAL A 4 -0.97 -6.65 4.95
CA VAL A 4 -0.10 -6.26 3.84
C VAL A 4 1.30 -6.77 4.13
N THR A 5 1.88 -7.49 3.16
CA THR A 5 3.30 -7.86 3.21
C THR A 5 4.07 -6.75 2.52
N VAL A 6 4.94 -6.08 3.26
CA VAL A 6 5.65 -4.89 2.79
C VAL A 6 6.93 -5.31 2.08
N ASP A 7 7.03 -5.00 0.80
CA ASP A 7 8.25 -5.22 0.02
C ASP A 7 8.95 -3.92 -0.36
N ARG A 8 8.31 -2.78 -0.11
CA ARG A 8 8.89 -1.45 -0.31
C ARG A 8 8.63 -0.63 0.95
N PRO A 9 9.45 -0.77 1.99
CA PRO A 9 9.25 -0.01 3.23
C PRO A 9 9.42 1.49 3.02
N ILE A 10 8.77 2.26 3.88
CA ILE A 10 8.92 3.73 3.89
C ILE A 10 10.40 4.09 3.96
N GLY A 11 10.83 5.03 3.13
CA GLY A 11 12.22 5.45 3.04
C GLY A 11 13.09 4.61 2.14
N SER A 12 12.59 3.49 1.59
CA SER A 12 13.35 2.69 0.63
C SER A 12 13.31 3.32 -0.75
N SER A 13 14.33 3.02 -1.55
CA SER A 13 14.44 3.54 -2.92
C SER A 13 13.85 2.55 -3.91
N HIS A 14 13.28 3.08 -4.99
CA HIS A 14 12.80 2.26 -6.08
C HIS A 14 13.99 1.56 -6.74
N PRO A 15 13.89 0.25 -7.07
CA PRO A 15 15.04 -0.49 -7.63
C PRO A 15 15.52 0.04 -8.97
N ASP A 16 14.62 0.58 -9.80
CA ASP A 16 14.98 1.11 -11.11
C ASP A 16 15.24 2.62 -11.09
N TYR A 17 14.83 3.31 -10.04
CA TYR A 17 14.94 4.76 -9.91
C TYR A 17 15.42 5.10 -8.50
N PRO A 18 16.72 5.06 -8.24
CA PRO A 18 17.25 5.22 -6.87
C PRO A 18 16.91 6.57 -6.22
N SER A 19 16.62 7.59 -7.00
CA SER A 19 16.21 8.88 -6.45
C SER A 19 14.75 8.91 -6.03
N LEU A 20 13.96 7.91 -6.41
CA LEU A 20 12.56 7.81 -6.04
C LEU A 20 12.44 7.04 -4.73
N VAL A 21 12.10 7.75 -3.66
CA VAL A 21 11.99 7.18 -2.32
C VAL A 21 10.50 7.02 -1.98
N TYR A 22 10.15 5.87 -1.43
CA TYR A 22 8.76 5.61 -1.04
C TYR A 22 8.39 6.43 0.20
N PRO A 23 7.38 7.31 0.11
CA PRO A 23 6.96 8.13 1.24
C PRO A 23 6.04 7.41 2.21
N VAL A 24 5.62 6.19 1.86
CA VAL A 24 4.77 5.33 2.70
C VAL A 24 5.21 3.89 2.51
N ASN A 25 4.86 3.02 3.45
CA ASN A 25 5.08 1.60 3.27
C ASN A 25 4.19 1.09 2.15
N TYR A 26 4.74 0.25 1.29
CA TYR A 26 4.05 -0.28 0.12
C TYR A 26 4.31 -1.77 0.01
N GLY A 27 3.30 -2.51 -0.36
CA GLY A 27 3.43 -3.94 -0.50
C GLY A 27 2.24 -4.55 -1.20
N TYR A 28 1.92 -5.79 -0.82
CA TYR A 28 0.84 -6.53 -1.45
C TYR A 28 0.09 -7.34 -0.40
N ILE A 29 -1.11 -7.77 -0.79
CA ILE A 29 -2.00 -8.55 0.07
C ILE A 29 -2.02 -9.98 -0.47
N GLU A 30 -1.48 -10.92 0.31
CA GLU A 30 -1.47 -12.33 -0.08
C GLU A 30 -2.90 -12.87 -0.17
N GLY A 31 -3.16 -13.65 -1.21
CA GLY A 31 -4.46 -14.29 -1.39
C GLY A 31 -5.53 -13.41 -2.01
N VAL A 32 -5.25 -12.12 -2.24
CA VAL A 32 -6.17 -11.23 -2.93
C VAL A 32 -5.57 -10.93 -4.30
N LEU A 33 -6.21 -11.43 -5.34
CA LEU A 33 -5.69 -11.32 -6.69
C LEU A 33 -6.43 -10.25 -7.49
N THR A 34 -5.67 -9.54 -8.32
CA THR A 34 -6.24 -8.62 -9.30
C THR A 34 -6.80 -9.40 -10.49
N PRO A 35 -7.59 -8.75 -11.36
CA PRO A 35 -8.06 -9.41 -12.59
C PRO A 35 -6.93 -9.94 -13.47
N GLY A 36 -5.73 -9.37 -13.36
CA GLY A 36 -4.57 -9.86 -14.10
C GLY A 36 -3.87 -11.05 -13.46
N GLY A 37 -4.35 -11.55 -12.33
CA GLY A 37 -3.78 -12.70 -11.65
C GLY A 37 -2.61 -12.40 -10.73
N GLU A 38 -2.30 -11.13 -10.52
CA GLU A 38 -1.25 -10.69 -9.60
C GLU A 38 -1.85 -10.36 -8.25
N GLU A 39 -1.03 -10.44 -7.20
CA GLU A 39 -1.48 -10.08 -5.88
C GLU A 39 -1.78 -8.58 -5.79
N GLN A 40 -2.81 -8.23 -5.01
CA GLN A 40 -3.28 -6.85 -4.91
C GLN A 40 -2.26 -5.97 -4.21
N ASP A 41 -1.82 -4.91 -4.87
CA ASP A 41 -0.92 -3.92 -4.29
C ASP A 41 -1.64 -3.04 -3.29
N ALA A 42 -0.93 -2.61 -2.26
CA ALA A 42 -1.49 -1.77 -1.22
C ALA A 42 -0.46 -0.80 -0.66
N TYR A 43 -0.94 0.40 -0.33
CA TYR A 43 -0.19 1.40 0.44
C TYR A 43 -0.66 1.35 1.88
N ILE A 44 0.27 1.57 2.81
CA ILE A 44 -0.06 1.69 4.23
C ILE A 44 0.15 3.15 4.63
N ILE A 45 -0.90 3.81 5.10
CA ILE A 45 -0.81 5.17 5.60
C ILE A 45 -1.00 5.18 7.11
N GLY A 46 -0.55 6.24 7.76
CA GLY A 46 -0.65 6.35 9.21
C GLY A 46 0.45 5.60 9.96
N VAL A 47 1.38 4.97 9.24
CA VAL A 47 2.54 4.29 9.83
C VAL A 47 3.77 4.91 9.19
N ASP A 48 4.52 5.67 9.95
CA ASP A 48 5.64 6.45 9.45
C ASP A 48 7.01 5.87 9.80
N ILE A 49 7.03 4.59 10.14
CA ILE A 49 8.26 3.80 10.33
C ILE A 49 8.24 2.61 9.36
N PRO A 50 9.41 2.09 8.97
CA PRO A 50 9.45 0.90 8.12
C PRO A 50 8.93 -0.33 8.88
N VAL A 51 8.11 -1.13 8.21
CA VAL A 51 7.58 -2.37 8.78
C VAL A 51 7.66 -3.47 7.71
N ASP A 52 7.71 -4.72 8.14
CA ASP A 52 7.72 -5.88 7.23
C ASP A 52 6.31 -6.33 6.87
N LYS A 53 5.39 -6.23 7.81
CA LYS A 53 3.98 -6.57 7.64
C LYS A 53 3.15 -5.62 8.46
N PHE A 54 1.93 -5.41 8.03
CA PHE A 54 1.00 -4.55 8.74
C PHE A 54 -0.42 -5.06 8.56
N THR A 55 -1.16 -5.14 9.65
CA THR A 55 -2.56 -5.52 9.62
C THR A 55 -3.42 -4.30 9.98
N GLY A 56 -4.32 -3.96 9.09
CA GLY A 56 -5.20 -2.83 9.26
C GLY A 56 -6.46 -3.02 8.45
N ARG A 57 -7.13 -1.91 8.13
CA ARG A 57 -8.35 -1.97 7.33
C ARG A 57 -8.21 -1.16 6.06
N LYS A 58 -8.88 -1.62 5.02
CA LYS A 58 -8.94 -0.90 3.75
C LYS A 58 -9.83 0.33 3.93
N ILE A 59 -9.29 1.51 3.64
CA ILE A 59 -10.02 2.76 3.77
C ILE A 59 -10.29 3.43 2.43
N ALA A 60 -9.57 3.03 1.39
CA ALA A 60 -9.75 3.63 0.07
C ALA A 60 -9.16 2.73 -1.01
N ILE A 61 -9.54 3.01 -2.24
CA ILE A 61 -8.98 2.37 -3.43
C ILE A 61 -8.54 3.49 -4.36
N ILE A 62 -7.30 3.44 -4.82
CA ILE A 62 -6.78 4.41 -5.79
C ILE A 62 -6.92 3.81 -7.18
N HIS A 63 -7.68 4.50 -8.04
CA HIS A 63 -7.86 4.10 -9.43
C HIS A 63 -6.91 4.93 -10.29
N ARG A 64 -6.15 4.26 -11.13
CA ARG A 64 -5.19 4.92 -12.01
C ARG A 64 -5.59 4.72 -13.46
N LYS A 65 -5.63 5.80 -14.20
CA LYS A 65 -6.07 5.77 -15.61
C LYS A 65 -5.07 5.08 -16.52
N ASP A 66 -3.80 5.19 -16.19
CA ASP A 66 -2.71 4.70 -17.03
C ASP A 66 -2.08 3.42 -16.51
N ASP A 67 -2.71 2.78 -15.54
CA ASP A 67 -2.19 1.56 -14.92
C ASP A 67 -3.26 0.48 -14.94
N VAL A 68 -2.80 -0.76 -14.98
CA VAL A 68 -3.67 -1.93 -15.05
C VAL A 68 -3.96 -2.44 -13.66
N GLY A 69 -4.63 -1.75 -12.87
CA GLY A 69 -4.99 -2.23 -11.55
C GLY A 69 -5.04 -1.14 -10.53
N ASP A 70 -5.92 -1.33 -9.60
CA ASP A 70 -6.12 -0.39 -8.52
C ASP A 70 -5.13 -0.66 -7.40
N LYS A 71 -4.86 0.35 -6.60
CA LYS A 71 -4.06 0.22 -5.39
C LYS A 71 -4.97 0.42 -4.19
N TRP A 72 -4.91 -0.48 -3.24
CA TRP A 72 -5.68 -0.33 -2.00
C TRP A 72 -4.89 0.52 -1.02
N VAL A 73 -5.61 1.25 -0.17
CA VAL A 73 -5.01 2.03 0.92
C VAL A 73 -5.46 1.42 2.23
N VAL A 74 -4.49 1.03 3.05
CA VAL A 74 -4.74 0.37 4.33
C VAL A 74 -4.21 1.28 5.44
N ALA A 75 -4.95 1.37 6.53
CA ALA A 75 -4.60 2.21 7.68
C ALA A 75 -4.84 1.47 8.98
N PRO A 76 -4.23 1.93 10.10
CA PRO A 76 -4.53 1.36 11.40
C PRO A 76 -6.03 1.39 11.70
N GLU A 77 -6.51 0.37 12.37
CA GLU A 77 -7.93 0.20 12.65
C GLU A 77 -8.53 1.37 13.43
N ASN A 78 -7.73 1.97 14.28
CA ASN A 78 -8.18 3.06 15.15
C ASN A 78 -8.03 4.45 14.52
N MET A 79 -7.70 4.53 13.24
CA MET A 79 -7.55 5.80 12.54
C MET A 79 -8.65 5.97 11.51
N THR A 80 -9.11 7.20 11.34
CA THR A 80 -10.06 7.56 10.29
C THR A 80 -9.50 8.71 9.49
N PHE A 81 -9.83 8.74 8.20
CA PHE A 81 -9.36 9.75 7.28
C PHE A 81 -10.54 10.30 6.49
N THR A 82 -10.51 11.59 6.20
CA THR A 82 -11.50 12.23 5.34
C THR A 82 -10.93 12.39 3.94
N LYS A 83 -11.78 12.82 3.01
CA LYS A 83 -11.34 13.02 1.63
C LYS A 83 -10.32 14.16 1.49
N GLU A 84 -10.33 15.10 2.42
CA GLU A 84 -9.40 16.23 2.42
C GLU A 84 -8.02 15.86 2.96
N GLU A 85 -7.88 14.70 3.52
CA GLU A 85 -6.62 14.22 4.10
C GLU A 85 -5.91 13.21 3.14
#